data_d14a81e27bd9821f1f255a6f78359323
#
_entry.id   d14a81e27bd9821f1f255a6f78359323
#
_cell.length_a   1.000
_cell.length_b   1.000
_cell.length_c   1.000
_cell.angle_alpha   90.00
_cell.angle_beta   90.00
_cell.angle_gamma   90.00
#
_symmetry.space_group_name_H-M   'P 1'
#
loop_
_entity.id
_entity.type
_entity.pdbx_description
1 polymer ?
#
loop_
_entity_poly.entity_id
_entity_poly.type
_entity_poly.pdbx_seq_one_letter_code
_entity_poly.pdbx_strand_id
1 'polypeptide(L)'
;MEKITSFTIDHIKLQPGVYVSRKDPVGNEIITTFDLRMTSPNEEPVMNTAEMHTIEHLAATYLRNHIEFGKKIIYFGPMGCRTGFYLLLAGDYESKDIVPLMVEMWEFIRDFKDEVPGASAKDCGNYLDMNLGMANYLAKKYLDEVLYDIKEERLVYPE
;
A
#
# COMPACT_ATOMS: atom_id res chain seq x y z
N MET A 1 -3.92 8.74 28.19
CA MET A 1 -3.43 8.93 26.80
C MET A 1 -4.54 8.43 25.91
N GLU A 2 -5.02 9.24 24.97
CA GLU A 2 -6.09 8.85 24.05
C GLU A 2 -5.57 7.89 22.97
N LYS A 3 -6.45 6.99 22.51
CA LYS A 3 -6.09 6.08 21.39
C LYS A 3 -5.98 6.87 20.10
N ILE A 4 -4.93 6.62 19.34
CA ILE A 4 -4.79 7.15 17.98
C ILE A 4 -5.73 6.42 17.02
N THR A 5 -6.06 7.04 15.89
CA THR A 5 -7.03 6.52 14.92
C THR A 5 -6.73 5.06 14.50
N SER A 6 -5.46 4.72 14.25
CA SER A 6 -5.05 3.36 13.87
C SER A 6 -5.38 2.28 14.91
N PHE A 7 -5.56 2.66 16.19
CA PHE A 7 -5.88 1.73 17.27
C PHE A 7 -7.38 1.65 17.58
N THR A 8 -8.21 2.41 16.87
CA THR A 8 -9.68 2.36 17.00
C THR A 8 -10.33 1.39 16.02
N ILE A 9 -9.58 0.92 15.02
CA ILE A 9 -10.07 -0.02 13.99
C ILE A 9 -10.15 -1.41 14.59
N ASP A 10 -11.26 -2.12 14.36
CA ASP A 10 -11.40 -3.53 14.77
C ASP A 10 -10.57 -4.45 13.85
N HIS A 11 -9.35 -4.78 14.29
CA HIS A 11 -8.44 -5.64 13.54
C HIS A 11 -8.85 -7.12 13.51
N ILE A 12 -9.85 -7.52 14.29
CA ILE A 12 -10.41 -8.89 14.23
C ILE A 12 -11.35 -9.03 13.03
N LYS A 13 -12.07 -7.96 12.70
CA LYS A 13 -12.99 -7.92 11.55
C LYS A 13 -12.35 -7.42 10.25
N LEU A 14 -11.18 -6.78 10.34
CA LEU A 14 -10.53 -6.12 9.21
C LEU A 14 -10.06 -7.14 8.17
N GLN A 15 -10.55 -7.00 6.95
CA GLN A 15 -10.19 -7.83 5.80
C GLN A 15 -9.17 -7.11 4.89
N PRO A 16 -8.47 -7.83 4.00
CA PRO A 16 -7.72 -7.20 2.92
C PRO A 16 -8.60 -6.28 2.08
N GLY A 17 -8.11 -5.09 1.75
CA GLY A 17 -8.90 -4.07 1.07
C GLY A 17 -8.14 -2.77 0.84
N VAL A 18 -8.87 -1.74 0.45
CA VAL A 18 -8.37 -0.37 0.25
C VAL A 18 -9.23 0.57 1.07
N TYR A 19 -8.68 1.15 2.12
CA TYR A 19 -9.45 1.94 3.07
C TYR A 19 -8.91 3.36 3.18
N VAL A 20 -9.79 4.36 3.31
CA VAL A 20 -9.39 5.66 3.83
C VAL A 20 -9.13 5.51 5.33
N SER A 21 -7.86 5.63 5.72
CA SER A 21 -7.48 5.56 7.13
C SER A 21 -7.84 6.85 7.86
N ARG A 22 -7.49 7.98 7.25
CA ARG A 22 -7.84 9.30 7.76
C ARG A 22 -7.63 10.39 6.70
N LYS A 23 -8.23 11.54 6.96
CA LYS A 23 -8.05 12.78 6.18
C LYS A 23 -7.54 13.86 7.13
N ASP A 24 -6.38 14.42 6.83
CA ASP A 24 -5.73 15.44 7.67
C ASP A 24 -5.74 16.80 6.95
N PRO A 25 -6.37 17.83 7.49
CA PRO A 25 -6.24 19.18 6.96
C PRO A 25 -4.85 19.74 7.27
N VAL A 26 -4.17 20.27 6.25
CA VAL A 26 -2.86 20.92 6.36
C VAL A 26 -2.90 22.24 5.61
N GLY A 27 -3.04 23.35 6.31
CA GLY A 27 -3.32 24.65 5.71
C GLY A 27 -4.66 24.64 4.96
N ASN A 28 -4.63 24.93 3.67
CA ASN A 28 -5.81 24.89 2.79
C ASN A 28 -5.96 23.56 2.02
N GLU A 29 -5.08 22.61 2.29
CA GLU A 29 -5.04 21.31 1.61
C GLU A 29 -5.51 20.20 2.53
N ILE A 30 -5.90 19.09 1.93
CA ILE A 30 -6.20 17.84 2.65
C ILE A 30 -5.17 16.80 2.23
N ILE A 31 -4.70 16.02 3.19
CA ILE A 31 -3.90 14.82 2.94
C ILE A 31 -4.76 13.60 3.26
N THR A 32 -4.98 12.74 2.27
CA THR A 32 -5.68 11.47 2.47
C THR A 32 -4.66 10.36 2.68
N THR A 33 -4.77 9.66 3.78
CA THR A 33 -3.99 8.44 4.08
C THR A 33 -4.83 7.22 3.78
N PHE A 34 -4.32 6.36 2.90
CA PHE A 34 -4.94 5.08 2.56
C PHE A 34 -4.22 3.93 3.26
N ASP A 35 -5.00 3.00 3.78
CA ASP A 35 -4.59 1.70 4.27
C ASP A 35 -4.79 0.68 3.15
N LEU A 36 -3.69 0.20 2.58
CA LEU A 36 -3.67 -0.84 1.57
C LEU A 36 -3.42 -2.17 2.27
N ARG A 37 -4.52 -2.76 2.79
CA ARG A 37 -4.44 -3.99 3.59
C ARG A 37 -4.35 -5.20 2.68
N MET A 38 -3.26 -5.95 2.77
CA MET A 38 -2.97 -7.09 1.90
C MET A 38 -3.26 -8.44 2.54
N THR A 39 -3.17 -8.53 3.86
CA THR A 39 -3.41 -9.78 4.61
C THR A 39 -4.43 -9.54 5.71
N SER A 40 -5.21 -10.58 6.05
CA SER A 40 -6.13 -10.56 7.19
C SER A 40 -5.33 -10.49 8.50
N PRO A 41 -5.45 -9.38 9.27
CA PRO A 41 -4.69 -9.24 10.50
C PRO A 41 -4.94 -10.37 11.49
N ASN A 42 -3.87 -10.92 12.06
CA ASN A 42 -3.90 -12.01 13.05
C ASN A 42 -4.45 -13.36 12.56
N GLU A 43 -4.88 -13.48 11.30
CA GLU A 43 -5.43 -14.72 10.70
C GLU A 43 -4.50 -15.32 9.67
N GLU A 44 -3.78 -14.49 8.89
CA GLU A 44 -2.82 -14.92 7.88
C GLU A 44 -1.38 -14.65 8.34
N PRO A 45 -0.39 -15.41 7.80
CA PRO A 45 1.00 -15.07 7.95
C PRO A 45 1.29 -13.66 7.41
N VAL A 46 2.08 -12.89 8.13
CA VAL A 46 2.53 -11.57 7.69
C VAL A 46 3.57 -11.67 6.57
N MET A 47 3.71 -10.63 5.78
CA MET A 47 4.77 -10.52 4.77
C MET A 47 6.15 -10.44 5.45
N ASN A 48 7.19 -10.99 4.80
CA ASN A 48 8.55 -10.83 5.27
C ASN A 48 9.15 -9.50 4.82
N THR A 49 10.26 -9.11 5.44
CA THR A 49 10.88 -7.80 5.19
C THR A 49 11.35 -7.62 3.75
N ALA A 50 11.92 -8.66 3.15
CA ALA A 50 12.50 -8.58 1.81
C ALA A 50 11.47 -8.31 0.72
N GLU A 51 10.33 -9.00 0.72
CA GLU A 51 9.26 -8.74 -0.24
C GLU A 51 8.58 -7.40 0.01
N MET A 52 8.39 -7.01 1.26
CA MET A 52 7.84 -5.68 1.59
C MET A 52 8.75 -4.55 1.10
N HIS A 53 10.05 -4.68 1.32
CA HIS A 53 11.05 -3.72 0.88
C HIS A 53 11.10 -3.62 -0.66
N THR A 54 11.01 -4.76 -1.35
CA THR A 54 10.90 -4.80 -2.81
C THR A 54 9.64 -4.09 -3.31
N ILE A 55 8.48 -4.38 -2.71
CA ILE A 55 7.21 -3.72 -3.05
C ILE A 55 7.32 -2.22 -2.82
N GLU A 56 7.90 -1.78 -1.70
CA GLU A 56 8.10 -0.37 -1.39
C GLU A 56 8.88 0.34 -2.51
N HIS A 57 10.02 -0.19 -2.94
CA HIS A 57 10.83 0.38 -4.01
C HIS A 57 10.07 0.46 -5.34
N LEU A 58 9.40 -0.63 -5.73
CA LEU A 58 8.64 -0.69 -6.98
C LEU A 58 7.44 0.25 -6.97
N ALA A 59 6.63 0.22 -5.91
CA ALA A 59 5.47 1.08 -5.77
C ALA A 59 5.85 2.56 -5.72
N ALA A 60 6.83 2.94 -4.91
CA ALA A 60 7.30 4.32 -4.82
C ALA A 60 7.80 4.84 -6.18
N THR A 61 8.54 4.00 -6.92
CA THR A 61 9.02 4.35 -8.26
C THR A 61 7.86 4.52 -9.24
N TYR A 62 6.92 3.58 -9.27
CA TYR A 62 5.75 3.65 -10.15
C TYR A 62 4.90 4.88 -9.86
N LEU A 63 4.53 5.08 -8.59
CA LEU A 63 3.63 6.14 -8.15
C LEU A 63 4.21 7.53 -8.44
N ARG A 64 5.48 7.77 -8.11
CA ARG A 64 6.11 9.08 -8.33
C ARG A 64 6.35 9.41 -9.80
N ASN A 65 6.39 8.41 -10.68
CA ASN A 65 6.48 8.59 -12.13
C ASN A 65 5.09 8.56 -12.81
N HIS A 66 4.01 8.36 -12.07
CA HIS A 66 2.66 8.32 -12.65
C HIS A 66 2.28 9.69 -13.20
N ILE A 67 1.74 9.72 -14.44
CA ILE A 67 1.49 10.96 -15.18
C ILE A 67 0.49 11.89 -14.45
N GLU A 68 -0.52 11.34 -13.82
CA GLU A 68 -1.59 12.09 -13.14
C GLU A 68 -1.28 12.29 -11.65
N PHE A 69 -0.87 11.22 -10.96
CA PHE A 69 -0.73 11.22 -9.50
C PHE A 69 0.67 11.54 -9.00
N GLY A 70 1.70 11.48 -9.83
CA GLY A 70 3.09 11.57 -9.39
C GLY A 70 3.42 12.77 -8.50
N LYS A 71 2.86 13.95 -8.82
CA LYS A 71 3.04 15.18 -8.01
C LYS A 71 2.20 15.21 -6.74
N LYS A 72 1.22 14.33 -6.61
CA LYS A 72 0.32 14.24 -5.44
C LYS A 72 0.78 13.20 -4.44
N ILE A 73 1.73 12.35 -4.80
CA ILE A 73 2.28 11.32 -3.91
C ILE A 73 3.12 11.97 -2.83
N ILE A 74 2.73 11.79 -1.59
CA ILE A 74 3.49 12.25 -0.41
C ILE A 74 4.37 11.14 0.11
N TYR A 75 3.80 9.95 0.32
CA TYR A 75 4.52 8.81 0.87
C TYR A 75 3.84 7.49 0.50
N PHE A 76 4.66 6.47 0.28
CA PHE A 76 4.26 5.07 0.24
C PHE A 76 5.25 4.27 1.09
N GLY A 77 4.76 3.45 2.00
CA GLY A 77 5.64 2.64 2.83
C GLY A 77 4.91 1.57 3.64
N PRO A 78 5.67 0.57 4.14
CA PRO A 78 5.11 -0.57 4.84
C PRO A 78 4.59 -0.20 6.24
N MET A 79 3.56 -0.93 6.68
CA MET A 79 3.14 -0.93 8.08
C MET A 79 4.08 -1.77 8.93
N GLY A 80 4.35 -1.35 10.16
CA GLY A 80 5.19 -2.08 11.10
C GLY A 80 4.66 -3.48 11.46
N CYS A 81 3.33 -3.69 11.36
CA CYS A 81 2.70 -5.00 11.56
C CYS A 81 2.87 -5.95 10.36
N ARG A 82 3.37 -5.47 9.24
CA ARG A 82 3.65 -6.22 8.01
C ARG A 82 2.43 -6.88 7.36
N THR A 83 1.25 -6.25 7.51
CA THR A 83 0.00 -6.72 6.90
C THR A 83 -0.46 -5.86 5.73
N GLY A 84 0.26 -4.78 5.42
CA GLY A 84 -0.06 -3.87 4.32
C GLY A 84 0.86 -2.66 4.25
N PHE A 85 0.42 -1.67 3.51
CA PHE A 85 1.14 -0.43 3.24
C PHE A 85 0.25 0.79 3.48
N TYR A 86 0.87 1.93 3.77
CA TYR A 86 0.22 3.23 3.72
C TYR A 86 0.59 3.98 2.45
N LEU A 87 -0.42 4.59 1.83
CA LEU A 87 -0.27 5.57 0.75
C LEU A 87 -0.85 6.90 1.21
N LEU A 88 -0.05 7.96 1.14
CA LEU A 88 -0.47 9.32 1.44
C LEU A 88 -0.53 10.13 0.14
N LEU A 89 -1.70 10.73 -0.12
CA LEU A 89 -1.94 11.59 -1.27
C LEU A 89 -2.33 13.00 -0.83
N ALA A 90 -1.79 14.00 -1.53
CA ALA A 90 -2.31 15.36 -1.46
C ALA A 90 -3.63 15.43 -2.23
N GLY A 91 -4.70 15.75 -1.53
CA GLY A 91 -6.07 15.86 -2.04
C GLY A 91 -7.07 15.14 -1.16
N ASP A 92 -8.35 15.43 -1.41
CA ASP A 92 -9.49 14.80 -0.74
C ASP A 92 -10.03 13.67 -1.62
N TYR A 93 -9.76 12.44 -1.21
CA TYR A 93 -10.10 11.23 -1.97
C TYR A 93 -10.88 10.24 -1.12
N GLU A 94 -11.73 9.45 -1.79
CA GLU A 94 -12.34 8.25 -1.24
C GLU A 94 -11.62 6.98 -1.70
N SER A 95 -11.85 5.86 -1.04
CA SER A 95 -11.20 4.58 -1.38
C SER A 95 -11.40 4.21 -2.87
N LYS A 96 -12.60 4.43 -3.41
CA LYS A 96 -12.94 4.13 -4.80
C LYS A 96 -12.11 4.92 -5.82
N ASP A 97 -11.71 6.14 -5.46
CA ASP A 97 -11.01 7.04 -6.38
C ASP A 97 -9.62 6.51 -6.75
N ILE A 98 -9.00 5.74 -5.87
CA ILE A 98 -7.65 5.21 -6.09
C ILE A 98 -7.62 3.75 -6.52
N VAL A 99 -8.73 3.03 -6.52
CA VAL A 99 -8.74 1.61 -6.94
C VAL A 99 -8.16 1.41 -8.33
N PRO A 100 -8.47 2.21 -9.37
CA PRO A 100 -7.82 2.08 -10.68
C PRO A 100 -6.31 2.24 -10.62
N LEU A 101 -5.81 3.26 -9.92
CA LEU A 101 -4.38 3.48 -9.71
C LEU A 101 -3.72 2.28 -8.99
N MET A 102 -4.42 1.69 -8.02
CA MET A 102 -3.92 0.51 -7.31
C MET A 102 -3.84 -0.70 -8.24
N VAL A 103 -4.87 -0.95 -9.05
CA VAL A 103 -4.82 -2.04 -10.04
C VAL A 103 -3.59 -1.87 -10.96
N GLU A 104 -3.40 -0.71 -11.55
CA GLU A 104 -2.25 -0.43 -12.44
C GLU A 104 -0.91 -0.64 -11.73
N MET A 105 -0.76 -0.10 -10.53
CA MET A 105 0.48 -0.21 -9.74
C MET A 105 0.79 -1.67 -9.39
N TRP A 106 -0.21 -2.43 -8.92
CA TRP A 106 0.00 -3.82 -8.53
C TRP A 106 0.20 -4.73 -9.75
N GLU A 107 -0.38 -4.43 -10.92
CA GLU A 107 -0.06 -5.09 -12.18
C GLU A 107 1.39 -4.83 -12.59
N PHE A 108 1.86 -3.59 -12.47
CA PHE A 108 3.27 -3.26 -12.70
C PHE A 108 4.19 -4.09 -11.79
N ILE A 109 3.89 -4.20 -10.48
CA ILE A 109 4.68 -4.99 -9.54
C ILE A 109 4.63 -6.49 -9.87
N ARG A 110 3.44 -7.02 -10.19
CA ARG A 110 3.27 -8.43 -10.59
C ARG A 110 4.14 -8.81 -11.77
N ASP A 111 4.23 -7.94 -12.75
CA ASP A 111 4.87 -8.22 -14.04
C ASP A 111 6.33 -7.76 -14.11
N PHE A 112 6.83 -7.09 -13.08
CA PHE A 112 8.19 -6.58 -13.04
C PHE A 112 9.23 -7.70 -13.02
N LYS A 113 10.28 -7.60 -13.88
CA LYS A 113 11.31 -8.66 -14.06
C LYS A 113 12.73 -8.13 -14.11
N ASP A 114 12.90 -6.81 -14.08
CA ASP A 114 14.22 -6.19 -14.14
C ASP A 114 14.84 -6.03 -12.74
N GLU A 115 15.99 -5.38 -12.66
CA GLU A 115 16.60 -5.02 -11.39
C GLU A 115 15.70 -4.04 -10.62
N VAL A 116 15.50 -4.30 -9.33
CA VAL A 116 14.66 -3.46 -8.47
C VAL A 116 15.29 -2.06 -8.39
N PRO A 117 14.52 -0.99 -8.72
CA PRO A 117 15.03 0.36 -8.68
C PRO A 117 15.61 0.73 -7.30
N GLY A 118 16.77 1.34 -7.27
CA GLY A 118 17.42 1.76 -6.02
C GLY A 118 17.98 0.62 -5.17
N ALA A 119 17.98 -0.63 -5.62
CA ALA A 119 18.56 -1.77 -4.91
C ALA A 119 20.08 -1.82 -5.05
N SER A 120 20.75 -0.76 -4.64
CA SER A 120 22.22 -0.66 -4.64
C SER A 120 22.74 -0.14 -3.30
N ALA A 121 23.97 -0.45 -2.97
CA ALA A 121 24.60 0.03 -1.73
C ALA A 121 24.67 1.56 -1.62
N LYS A 122 24.66 2.24 -2.77
CA LYS A 122 24.68 3.71 -2.83
C LYS A 122 23.29 4.31 -2.54
N ASP A 123 22.23 3.65 -3.01
CA ASP A 123 20.88 4.22 -3.06
C ASP A 123 19.97 3.73 -1.92
N CYS A 124 20.33 2.61 -1.28
CA CYS A 124 19.53 1.97 -0.25
C CYS A 124 20.36 1.53 0.94
N GLY A 125 19.86 1.77 2.15
CA GLY A 125 20.53 1.40 3.40
C GLY A 125 20.59 -0.10 3.69
N ASN A 126 19.79 -0.92 2.96
CA ASN A 126 19.74 -2.38 3.10
C ASN A 126 19.40 -3.06 1.76
N TYR A 127 20.19 -2.77 0.74
CA TYR A 127 19.90 -3.15 -0.64
C TYR A 127 19.86 -4.66 -0.92
N LEU A 128 20.43 -5.48 -0.04
CA LEU A 128 20.42 -6.95 -0.16
C LEU A 128 19.11 -7.59 0.34
N ASP A 129 18.31 -6.86 1.12
CA ASP A 129 17.03 -7.34 1.67
C ASP A 129 15.91 -7.16 0.63
N MET A 130 15.99 -7.90 -0.47
CA MET A 130 15.03 -7.86 -1.59
C MET A 130 14.58 -9.27 -1.96
N ASN A 131 13.32 -9.41 -2.36
CA ASN A 131 12.74 -10.65 -2.87
C ASN A 131 11.69 -10.34 -3.95
N LEU A 132 12.15 -10.18 -5.18
CA LEU A 132 11.28 -9.83 -6.31
C LEU A 132 10.24 -10.93 -6.60
N GLY A 133 10.63 -12.19 -6.54
CA GLY A 133 9.71 -13.31 -6.80
C GLY A 133 8.52 -13.33 -5.85
N MET A 134 8.76 -13.09 -4.55
CA MET A 134 7.67 -12.98 -3.57
C MET A 134 6.87 -11.69 -3.73
N ALA A 135 7.51 -10.57 -4.09
CA ALA A 135 6.79 -9.33 -4.40
C ALA A 135 5.83 -9.51 -5.58
N ASN A 136 6.26 -10.16 -6.66
CA ASN A 136 5.40 -10.49 -7.80
C ASN A 136 4.21 -11.38 -7.37
N TYR A 137 4.48 -12.41 -6.58
CA TYR A 137 3.45 -13.34 -6.07
C TYR A 137 2.41 -12.61 -5.21
N LEU A 138 2.85 -11.79 -4.26
CA LEU A 138 1.96 -11.04 -3.38
C LEU A 138 1.14 -10.00 -4.14
N ALA A 139 1.72 -9.34 -5.13
CA ALA A 139 0.99 -8.44 -6.01
C ALA A 139 -0.11 -9.17 -6.77
N LYS A 140 0.20 -10.34 -7.35
CA LYS A 140 -0.79 -11.19 -8.02
C LYS A 140 -1.90 -11.62 -7.08
N LYS A 141 -1.56 -12.06 -5.87
CA LYS A 141 -2.54 -12.47 -4.85
C LYS A 141 -3.50 -11.33 -4.51
N TYR A 142 -2.98 -10.13 -4.25
CA TYR A 142 -3.79 -8.96 -3.89
C TYR A 142 -4.70 -8.51 -5.04
N LEU A 143 -4.20 -8.55 -6.28
CA LEU A 143 -5.02 -8.29 -7.48
C LEU A 143 -6.17 -9.29 -7.61
N ASP A 144 -5.86 -10.59 -7.59
CA ASP A 144 -6.84 -11.65 -7.85
C ASP A 144 -7.89 -11.78 -6.72
N GLU A 145 -7.47 -11.66 -5.47
CA GLU A 145 -8.34 -11.90 -4.32
C GLU A 145 -9.09 -10.65 -3.86
N VAL A 146 -8.59 -9.45 -4.20
CA VAL A 146 -9.12 -8.19 -3.66
C VAL A 146 -9.46 -7.18 -4.76
N LEU A 147 -8.46 -6.75 -5.55
CA LEU A 147 -8.60 -5.53 -6.33
C LEU A 147 -9.45 -5.67 -7.58
N TYR A 148 -9.38 -6.80 -8.30
CA TYR A 148 -10.11 -6.97 -9.56
C TYR A 148 -11.63 -7.03 -9.40
N ASP A 149 -12.12 -7.42 -8.24
CA ASP A 149 -13.56 -7.45 -7.92
C ASP A 149 -13.79 -6.95 -6.47
N ILE A 150 -13.27 -5.75 -6.18
CA ILE A 150 -13.31 -5.21 -4.82
C ILE A 150 -14.74 -4.93 -4.37
N LYS A 151 -15.12 -5.49 -3.22
CA LYS A 151 -16.43 -5.33 -2.62
C LYS A 151 -16.49 -4.08 -1.74
N GLU A 152 -17.69 -3.55 -1.53
CA GLU A 152 -17.93 -2.34 -0.72
C GLU A 152 -17.38 -2.48 0.70
N GLU A 153 -17.55 -3.67 1.32
CA GLU A 153 -17.03 -3.95 2.66
C GLU A 153 -15.50 -3.96 2.75
N ARG A 154 -14.80 -3.92 1.61
CA ARG A 154 -13.33 -3.81 1.53
C ARG A 154 -12.85 -2.40 1.17
N LEU A 155 -13.76 -1.44 1.16
CA LEU A 155 -13.49 -0.02 0.90
C LEU A 155 -13.76 0.86 2.12
N VAL A 156 -14.43 0.34 3.14
CA VAL A 156 -14.78 1.04 4.38
C VAL A 156 -14.40 0.15 5.56
N TYR A 157 -13.79 0.75 6.59
CA TYR A 157 -13.44 -0.01 7.78
C TYR A 157 -14.66 -0.66 8.44
N PRO A 158 -14.51 -1.89 8.97
CA PRO A 158 -15.57 -2.54 9.71
C PRO A 158 -15.90 -1.77 10.99
N GLU A 159 -17.19 -1.72 11.33
CA GLU A 159 -17.70 -1.16 12.59
C GLU A 159 -17.54 -2.12 13.78
#